data_40a8e82e1061db13335be127ea155362
#
_entry.id   40a8e82e1061db13335be127ea155362
#
_cell.length_a   1.000
_cell.length_b   1.000
_cell.length_c   1.000
_cell.angle_alpha   90.00
_cell.angle_beta   90.00
_cell.angle_gamma   90.00
#
_symmetry.space_group_name_H-M   'P 1'
#
loop_
_entity.id
_entity.type
_entity.pdbx_description
1 polymer ?
#
loop_
_entity_poly.entity_id
_entity_poly.type
_entity_poly.pdbx_seq_one_letter_code
_entity_poly.pdbx_strand_id
1 'polypeptide(L)' 'MDKDFTEMQLKLNSSGSWSNVLRCGAAHEQEVKAACEALVKASIGRLKFKLLDAAGGELAHLGPPSYRWEDA' A
#
# COMPACT_ATOMS: atom_id res chain seq x y z
N MET A 1 16.23 -11.19 -16.42
CA MET A 1 15.76 -10.91 -15.93
C MET A 1 15.66 -10.68 -14.81
N ASP A 2 15.07 -10.10 -14.45
CA ASP A 2 15.37 -9.95 -13.37
C ASP A 2 14.39 -10.08 -12.45
N LYS A 3 14.36 -10.97 -11.65
CA LYS A 3 13.46 -11.12 -10.67
C LYS A 3 13.47 -10.06 -9.69
N ASP A 4 14.48 -9.27 -9.68
CA ASP A 4 14.57 -8.20 -8.73
C ASP A 4 13.67 -7.05 -9.09
N PHE A 5 13.04 -7.10 -10.24
CA PHE A 5 12.14 -6.04 -10.62
C PHE A 5 10.71 -6.43 -10.41
N THR A 6 10.43 -7.19 -9.38
CA THR A 6 9.06 -7.43 -9.01
C THR A 6 8.40 -6.10 -8.69
N GLU A 7 7.36 -5.80 -9.42
CA GLU A 7 6.67 -4.52 -9.28
C GLU A 7 5.48 -4.67 -8.37
N MET A 8 5.28 -3.65 -7.53
CA MET A 8 4.11 -3.60 -6.67
C MET A 8 3.37 -2.30 -6.94
N GLN A 9 2.08 -2.30 -6.73
CA GLN A 9 1.25 -1.12 -6.90
C GLN A 9 0.65 -0.73 -5.57
N LEU A 10 0.72 0.55 -5.24
CA LEU A 10 0.12 1.08 -4.03
C LEU A 10 -1.16 1.78 -4.38
N LYS A 11 -2.24 1.43 -3.71
CA LYS A 11 -3.53 2.07 -3.91
C LYS A 11 -4.02 2.69 -2.62
N LEU A 12 -4.79 3.75 -2.75
CA LEU A 12 -5.33 4.51 -1.64
C LEU A 12 -6.84 4.61 -1.77
N ASN A 13 -7.52 4.43 -0.65
CA ASN A 13 -8.95 4.69 -0.57
C ASN A 13 -9.16 5.76 0.49
N SER A 14 -9.62 6.93 0.08
CA SER A 14 -9.86 8.01 1.02
C SER A 14 -11.32 8.45 1.06
N SER A 15 -12.11 8.01 0.11
CA SER A 15 -13.51 8.44 0.07
C SER A 15 -14.40 7.40 -0.57
N GLY A 16 -14.04 6.15 -0.43
CA GLY A 16 -14.89 5.08 -0.92
C GLY A 16 -14.45 4.47 -2.24
N SER A 17 -13.52 5.08 -2.93
CA SER A 17 -13.00 4.49 -4.15
C SER A 17 -11.49 4.39 -4.09
N TRP A 18 -10.96 3.40 -4.80
CA TRP A 18 -9.52 3.14 -4.81
C TRP A 18 -8.85 3.90 -5.95
N SER A 19 -7.74 4.53 -5.63
CA SER A 19 -6.96 5.26 -6.62
C SER A 19 -5.53 4.76 -6.60
N ASN A 20 -4.89 4.78 -7.77
CA ASN A 20 -3.49 4.45 -7.84
C ASN A 20 -2.67 5.57 -7.25
N VAL A 21 -1.69 5.23 -6.44
CA VAL A 21 -0.78 6.21 -5.87
C VAL A 21 0.55 6.15 -6.59
N LEU A 22 1.16 4.96 -6.62
CA LEU A 22 2.44 4.81 -7.28
C LEU A 22 2.70 3.33 -7.52
N ARG A 23 3.71 3.08 -8.31
CA ARG A 23 4.25 1.74 -8.47
C ARG A 23 5.67 1.76 -7.91
N CYS A 24 6.06 0.68 -7.27
CA CYS A 24 7.38 0.61 -6.67
C CYS A 24 7.94 -0.79 -6.84
N GLY A 25 9.22 -0.92 -6.68
CA GLY A 25 9.86 -2.23 -6.68
C GLY A 25 9.71 -2.89 -5.32
N ALA A 26 9.70 -4.22 -5.33
CA ALA A 26 9.55 -4.96 -4.08
C ALA A 26 10.68 -4.66 -3.10
N ALA A 27 11.83 -4.25 -3.59
CA ALA A 27 12.95 -3.92 -2.72
C ALA A 27 12.66 -2.73 -1.82
N HIS A 28 11.66 -1.91 -2.17
CA HIS A 28 11.32 -0.72 -1.41
C HIS A 28 10.03 -0.89 -0.61
N GLU A 29 9.59 -2.12 -0.44
CA GLU A 29 8.32 -2.39 0.23
C GLU A 29 8.26 -1.81 1.62
N GLN A 30 9.33 -1.95 2.40
CA GLN A 30 9.32 -1.48 3.77
C GLN A 30 9.24 0.04 3.84
N GLU A 31 9.93 0.72 2.93
CA GLU A 31 9.89 2.17 2.88
C GLU A 31 8.49 2.67 2.54
N VAL A 32 7.85 2.03 1.58
CA VAL A 32 6.50 2.42 1.20
C VAL A 32 5.53 2.18 2.34
N LYS A 33 5.65 1.05 3.03
CA LYS A 33 4.77 0.75 4.16
C LYS A 33 4.96 1.75 5.29
N ALA A 34 6.19 2.13 5.59
CA ALA A 34 6.46 3.10 6.63
C ALA A 34 5.88 4.46 6.28
N ALA A 35 5.99 4.86 5.02
CA ALA A 35 5.44 6.14 4.58
C ALA A 35 3.92 6.15 4.70
N CYS A 36 3.27 5.04 4.36
CA CYS A 36 1.81 4.97 4.47
C CYS A 36 1.35 5.05 5.92
N GLU A 37 2.09 4.42 6.83
CA GLU A 37 1.74 4.52 8.25
C GLU A 37 1.87 5.95 8.74
N ALA A 38 2.90 6.66 8.28
CA ALA A 38 3.07 8.06 8.66
C ALA A 38 1.92 8.91 8.13
N LEU A 39 1.49 8.66 6.91
CA LEU A 39 0.37 9.40 6.33
C LEU A 39 -0.92 9.16 7.09
N VAL A 40 -1.16 7.93 7.50
CA VAL A 40 -2.36 7.62 8.27
C VAL A 40 -2.35 8.36 9.59
N LYS A 41 -1.19 8.40 10.26
CA LYS A 41 -1.09 9.09 11.53
C LYS A 41 -1.30 10.58 11.40
N ALA A 42 -0.88 11.16 10.28
CA ALA A 42 -1.01 12.59 10.06
C ALA A 42 -2.39 12.96 9.53
N SER A 43 -3.16 11.99 9.09
CA SER A 43 -4.42 12.25 8.41
C SER A 43 -5.53 12.49 9.42
N ILE A 44 -6.46 13.37 9.07
CA ILE A 44 -7.67 13.56 9.86
C ILE A 44 -8.74 12.58 9.41
N GLY A 45 -8.72 12.21 8.14
CA GLY A 45 -9.71 11.30 7.59
C GLY A 45 -9.32 9.85 7.77
N ARG A 46 -10.15 8.97 7.26
CA ARG A 46 -9.87 7.55 7.32
C ARG A 46 -9.26 7.13 6.00
N LEU A 47 -8.01 6.75 6.05
CA LEU A 47 -7.30 6.29 4.89
C LEU A 47 -7.13 4.79 4.94
N LYS A 48 -7.23 4.16 3.78
CA LYS A 48 -6.93 2.76 3.63
C LYS A 48 -5.94 2.62 2.49
N PHE A 49 -4.98 1.75 2.67
CA PHE A 49 -4.01 1.47 1.62
C PHE A 49 -4.00 -0.02 1.33
N LYS A 50 -3.60 -0.37 0.13
CA LYS A 50 -3.30 -1.77 -0.15
C LYS A 50 -2.18 -1.84 -1.17
N LEU A 51 -1.41 -2.90 -1.05
CA LEU A 51 -0.34 -3.21 -1.98
C LEU A 51 -0.76 -4.38 -2.83
N LEU A 52 -0.57 -4.26 -4.11
CA LEU A 52 -0.91 -5.31 -5.07
C LEU A 52 0.35 -5.71 -5.82
N ASP A 53 0.38 -6.95 -6.30
CA ASP A 53 1.47 -7.37 -7.17
C ASP A 53 1.17 -6.90 -8.59
N ALA A 54 2.05 -7.22 -9.52
CA ALA A 54 1.91 -6.75 -10.89
C ALA A 54 0.68 -7.32 -11.56
N ALA A 55 0.20 -8.44 -11.09
CA ALA A 55 -0.98 -9.07 -11.66
C ALA A 55 -2.28 -8.59 -11.03
N GLY A 56 -2.17 -7.74 -10.00
CA GLY A 56 -3.35 -7.22 -9.32
C GLY A 56 -3.75 -8.00 -8.08
N GLY A 57 -2.97 -9.00 -7.68
CA GLY A 57 -3.27 -9.74 -6.46
C GLY A 57 -2.88 -8.93 -5.22
N GLU A 58 -3.72 -8.95 -4.19
CA GLU A 58 -3.45 -8.18 -3.00
C GLU A 58 -2.37 -8.85 -2.17
N LEU A 59 -1.33 -8.09 -1.84
CA LEU A 59 -0.22 -8.58 -1.02
C LEU A 59 -0.39 -8.21 0.43
N ALA A 60 -0.89 -7.01 0.71
CA ALA A 60 -1.05 -6.53 2.06
C ALA A 60 -2.00 -5.35 2.06
N HIS A 61 -2.55 -5.04 3.22
CA HIS A 61 -3.45 -3.90 3.32
C HIS A 61 -3.27 -3.22 4.67
N LEU A 62 -3.67 -1.96 4.72
CA LEU A 62 -3.63 -1.15 5.93
C LEU A 62 -4.97 -0.44 6.05
N GLY A 63 -5.63 -0.60 7.18
CA GLY A 63 -6.92 0.05 7.38
C GLY A 63 -7.46 -0.23 8.76
N PRO A 64 -8.68 0.25 9.05
CA PRO A 64 -9.28 0.02 10.35
C PRO A 64 -9.55 -1.47 10.57
N PRO A 65 -9.62 -1.92 11.83
CA PRO A 65 -9.51 -1.07 13.02
C PRO A 65 -8.10 -0.79 13.47
N SER A 66 -7.13 -1.58 13.01
CA SER A 66 -5.79 -1.50 13.57
C SER A 66 -4.96 -0.37 12.98
N TYR A 67 -5.21 -0.02 11.72
CA TYR A 67 -4.39 0.93 10.98
C TYR A 67 -2.93 0.49 10.93
N ARG A 68 -2.72 -0.79 10.78
CA ARG A 68 -1.39 -1.37 10.60
C ARG A 68 -1.41 -2.26 9.38
N TRP A 69 -0.24 -2.44 8.79
CA TRP A 69 -0.14 -3.32 7.64
C TRP A 69 -0.37 -4.76 8.07
N GLU A 70 -1.20 -5.45 7.32
CA GLU A 70 -1.48 -6.86 7.54
C GLU A 70 -1.38 -7.56 6.20
N ASP A 71 -0.82 -8.76 6.22
CA ASP A 71 -0.70 -9.55 5.00
C ASP A 71 -2.09 -10.02 4.58
N ALA A 72 -2.27 -10.07 3.29
CA ALA A 72 -3.54 -10.51 2.74
C ALA A 72 -3.77 -12.00 2.94
#